data_c00a0df7e41fd5e71c608013070c2f41
#
_entry.id   c00a0df7e41fd5e71c608013070c2f41
#
_cell.length_a   1.000
_cell.length_b   1.000
_cell.length_c   1.000
_cell.angle_alpha   90.00
_cell.angle_beta   90.00
_cell.angle_gamma   90.00
#
_symmetry.space_group_name_H-M   'P 1'
#
loop_
_entity.id
_entity.type
_entity.pdbx_description
1 polymer ?
#
loop_
_entity_poly.entity_id
_entity_poly.type
_entity_poly.pdbx_seq_one_letter_code
_entity_poly.pdbx_strand_id
1 'polypeptide(L)'
;MRDGDPNRRLQVTLGIQFDEAGDLPKLLKSYCVQNGQFAMQISPYLAKLNTGNDAATVLSPSQRFRDLLRNAGADPVMQRLQKEMFKATSWDPALRWAKARKFALPLSFLIVADSFLQSNQMLSRLTQRVRVALPVTSQADEKNWVTGYTKIRNAWLKAAGGAMAASSYRTECYLRLIARGDWDLTSDVVMNGNRIPLREA
;
A
#
# COMPACT_ATOMS: atom_id res chain seq x y z
N MET A 1 -0.80 12.91 -21.07
CA MET A 1 -0.75 13.79 -19.88
C MET A 1 -1.96 14.71 -19.96
N ARG A 2 -2.91 14.63 -19.04
CA ARG A 2 -3.98 15.63 -18.92
C ARG A 2 -3.58 16.56 -17.79
N ASP A 3 -2.94 17.66 -18.15
CA ASP A 3 -2.75 18.82 -17.28
C ASP A 3 -4.11 19.49 -17.07
N GLY A 4 -4.47 19.78 -15.81
CA GLY A 4 -5.55 20.71 -15.55
C GLY A 4 -6.57 20.39 -14.46
N ASP A 5 -6.30 19.49 -13.50
CA ASP A 5 -7.15 19.41 -12.30
C ASP A 5 -6.59 20.35 -11.22
N PRO A 6 -7.26 21.51 -10.96
CA PRO A 6 -6.81 22.46 -9.94
C PRO A 6 -6.85 21.91 -8.51
N ASN A 7 -7.52 20.75 -8.29
CA ASN A 7 -7.59 20.08 -7.01
C ASN A 7 -6.56 18.95 -6.84
N ARG A 8 -5.69 18.73 -7.83
CA ARG A 8 -4.64 17.71 -7.73
C ARG A 8 -3.57 18.18 -6.76
N ARG A 9 -3.68 17.78 -5.51
CA ARG A 9 -2.60 17.96 -4.54
C ARG A 9 -1.37 17.19 -5.02
N LEU A 10 -0.29 17.92 -5.26
CA LEU A 10 1.02 17.32 -5.47
C LEU A 10 1.43 16.64 -4.15
N GLN A 11 1.88 15.40 -4.22
CA GLN A 11 2.24 14.60 -3.06
C GLN A 11 3.61 13.97 -3.29
N VAL A 12 4.50 14.09 -2.33
CA VAL A 12 5.76 13.34 -2.32
C VAL A 12 5.52 12.00 -1.65
N THR A 13 5.87 10.93 -2.35
CA THR A 13 5.75 9.56 -1.86
C THR A 13 7.10 8.87 -1.93
N LEU A 14 7.50 8.19 -0.86
CA LEU A 14 8.70 7.37 -0.79
C LEU A 14 8.30 5.90 -0.60
N GLY A 15 8.84 5.03 -1.48
CA GLY A 15 8.56 3.60 -1.41
C GLY A 15 7.09 3.26 -1.64
N ILE A 16 6.53 2.36 -0.84
CA ILE A 16 5.22 1.75 -1.10
C ILE A 16 4.07 2.67 -0.67
N GLN A 17 4.22 3.46 0.39
CA GLN A 17 3.08 4.20 0.97
C GLN A 17 3.45 5.40 1.86
N PHE A 18 4.68 5.81 1.91
CA PHE A 18 5.08 6.90 2.80
C PHE A 18 4.84 8.24 2.11
N ASP A 19 3.72 8.87 2.43
CA ASP A 19 3.37 10.19 1.95
C ASP A 19 3.61 11.28 3.01
N GLU A 20 3.66 12.54 2.57
CA GLU A 20 4.00 13.69 3.41
C GLU A 20 2.92 14.04 4.44
N ALA A 21 1.68 13.63 4.22
CA ALA A 21 0.57 13.84 5.16
C ALA A 21 0.41 12.67 6.14
N GLY A 22 1.11 11.54 5.91
CA GLY A 22 0.99 10.30 6.66
C GLY A 22 2.26 9.90 7.38
N ASP A 23 2.84 8.79 6.94
CA ASP A 23 3.94 8.14 7.64
C ASP A 23 5.35 8.61 7.22
N LEU A 24 5.47 9.39 6.13
CA LEU A 24 6.77 9.92 5.69
C LEU A 24 7.48 10.75 6.78
N PRO A 25 6.81 11.69 7.48
CA PRO A 25 7.45 12.43 8.57
C PRO A 25 8.01 11.53 9.66
N LYS A 26 7.26 10.49 10.05
CA LYS A 26 7.68 9.51 11.06
C LYS A 26 8.88 8.70 10.57
N LEU A 27 8.84 8.22 9.32
CA LEU A 27 9.93 7.48 8.70
C LEU A 27 11.22 8.30 8.67
N LEU A 28 11.15 9.55 8.18
CA LEU A 28 12.31 10.43 8.08
C LEU A 28 12.86 10.82 9.45
N LYS A 29 11.99 11.05 10.44
CA LYS A 29 12.43 11.26 11.84
C LYS A 29 13.20 10.06 12.35
N SER A 30 12.69 8.84 12.18
CA SER A 30 13.38 7.61 12.58
C SER A 30 14.71 7.44 11.86
N TYR A 31 14.74 7.77 10.56
CA TYR A 31 15.96 7.73 9.75
C TYR A 31 17.04 8.69 10.25
N CYS A 32 16.66 9.91 10.64
CA CYS A 32 17.58 10.88 11.21
C CYS A 32 18.10 10.43 12.59
N VAL A 33 17.22 9.88 13.44
CA VAL A 33 17.59 9.34 14.77
C VAL A 33 18.59 8.19 14.65
N GLN A 34 18.45 7.36 13.60
CA GLN A 34 19.34 6.22 13.36
C GLN A 34 20.57 6.55 12.53
N ASN A 35 20.88 7.84 12.35
CA ASN A 35 22.06 8.35 11.64
C ASN A 35 22.21 7.76 10.23
N GLY A 36 21.12 7.68 9.45
CA GLY A 36 21.20 7.31 8.06
C GLY A 36 22.14 8.25 7.28
N GLN A 37 22.69 7.75 6.17
CA GLN A 37 23.72 8.45 5.38
C GLN A 37 23.35 9.90 5.02
N PHE A 38 22.07 10.17 4.80
CA PHE A 38 21.54 11.49 4.40
C PHE A 38 20.81 12.21 5.54
N ALA A 39 20.95 11.75 6.79
CA ALA A 39 20.23 12.28 7.95
C ALA A 39 20.43 13.78 8.14
N MET A 40 21.68 14.26 8.03
CA MET A 40 22.00 15.68 8.17
C MET A 40 21.31 16.55 7.10
N GLN A 41 21.21 16.04 5.87
CA GLN A 41 20.56 16.76 4.76
C GLN A 41 19.03 16.72 4.86
N ILE A 42 18.46 15.66 5.45
CA ILE A 42 17.01 15.47 5.62
C ILE A 42 16.50 16.24 6.83
N SER A 43 17.26 16.31 7.91
CA SER A 43 16.84 16.92 9.18
C SER A 43 16.19 18.31 9.04
N PRO A 44 16.70 19.25 8.23
CA PRO A 44 16.09 20.57 8.05
C PRO A 44 14.66 20.53 7.44
N TYR A 45 14.30 19.45 6.75
CA TYR A 45 12.97 19.31 6.17
C TYR A 45 11.92 18.78 7.15
N LEU A 46 12.34 18.18 8.29
CA LEU A 46 11.41 17.61 9.27
C LEU A 46 10.46 18.66 9.84
N ALA A 47 10.94 19.88 10.10
CA ALA A 47 10.10 20.96 10.59
C ALA A 47 9.00 21.32 9.59
N LYS A 48 9.32 21.35 8.30
CA LYS A 48 8.38 21.65 7.20
C LYS A 48 7.34 20.52 7.01
N LEU A 49 7.73 19.27 7.20
CA LEU A 49 6.83 18.12 7.10
C LEU A 49 5.78 18.08 8.23
N ASN A 50 6.08 18.67 9.37
CA ASN A 50 5.17 18.69 10.52
C ASN A 50 4.12 19.82 10.45
N THR A 51 4.15 20.67 9.44
CA THR A 51 3.23 21.83 9.31
C THR A 51 1.91 21.49 8.60
N GLY A 52 1.58 20.22 8.39
CA GLY A 52 0.31 19.78 7.82
C GLY A 52 0.19 20.03 6.31
N ASN A 53 -0.95 20.59 5.86
CA ASN A 53 -1.25 20.78 4.42
C ASN A 53 -0.25 21.66 3.66
N ASP A 54 0.55 22.47 4.35
CA ASP A 54 1.55 23.35 3.72
C ASP A 54 2.81 22.58 3.28
N ALA A 55 3.08 21.41 3.86
CA ALA A 55 4.20 20.56 3.49
C ALA A 55 4.15 20.14 2.02
N ALA A 56 2.97 19.75 1.53
CA ALA A 56 2.75 19.37 0.14
C ALA A 56 3.09 20.52 -0.83
N THR A 57 2.67 21.73 -0.48
CA THR A 57 2.87 22.94 -1.30
C THR A 57 4.34 23.35 -1.37
N VAL A 58 5.09 23.14 -0.29
CA VAL A 58 6.49 23.60 -0.16
C VAL A 58 7.49 22.53 -0.61
N LEU A 59 7.25 21.26 -0.31
CA LEU A 59 8.23 20.20 -0.52
C LEU A 59 8.01 19.40 -1.81
N SER A 60 6.77 19.21 -2.24
CA SER A 60 6.48 18.49 -3.49
C SER A 60 7.11 19.14 -4.72
N PRO A 61 7.14 20.47 -4.88
CA PRO A 61 7.85 21.12 -5.99
C PRO A 61 9.37 21.06 -5.88
N SER A 62 9.92 20.80 -4.68
CA SER A 62 11.38 20.82 -4.45
C SER A 62 12.09 19.65 -5.11
N GLN A 63 12.75 19.89 -6.24
CA GLN A 63 13.56 18.86 -6.91
C GLN A 63 14.66 18.34 -5.98
N ARG A 64 15.33 19.23 -5.25
CA ARG A 64 16.37 18.87 -4.28
C ARG A 64 15.86 17.91 -3.22
N PHE A 65 14.65 18.13 -2.70
CA PHE A 65 14.07 17.21 -1.70
C PHE A 65 13.74 15.84 -2.30
N ARG A 66 13.18 15.83 -3.51
CA ARG A 66 12.89 14.55 -4.22
C ARG A 66 14.17 13.76 -4.51
N ASP A 67 15.24 14.42 -4.94
CA ASP A 67 16.52 13.76 -5.22
C ASP A 67 17.14 13.22 -3.93
N LEU A 68 17.04 13.97 -2.84
CA LEU A 68 17.49 13.53 -1.52
C LEU A 68 16.74 12.28 -1.04
N LEU A 69 15.41 12.25 -1.19
CA LEU A 69 14.60 11.06 -0.85
C LEU A 69 14.96 9.86 -1.73
N ARG A 70 15.21 10.09 -3.02
CA ARG A 70 15.62 9.02 -3.95
C ARG A 70 16.95 8.40 -3.53
N ASN A 71 17.93 9.23 -3.18
CA ASN A 71 19.23 8.79 -2.70
C ASN A 71 19.11 8.06 -1.35
N ALA A 72 18.35 8.62 -0.41
CA ALA A 72 18.08 7.98 0.88
C ALA A 72 17.37 6.62 0.72
N GLY A 73 16.54 6.44 -0.31
CA GLY A 73 15.88 5.17 -0.60
C GLY A 73 16.83 4.00 -0.90
N ALA A 74 18.06 4.29 -1.33
CA ALA A 74 19.11 3.29 -1.53
C ALA A 74 19.89 2.95 -0.25
N ASP A 75 19.75 3.76 0.81
CA ASP A 75 20.44 3.54 2.09
C ASP A 75 19.85 2.32 2.83
N PRO A 76 20.68 1.35 3.25
CA PRO A 76 20.22 0.19 4.02
C PRO A 76 19.41 0.53 5.27
N VAL A 77 19.75 1.64 5.97
CA VAL A 77 18.99 2.12 7.14
C VAL A 77 17.57 2.49 6.72
N MET A 78 17.40 3.23 5.61
CA MET A 78 16.11 3.61 5.09
C MET A 78 15.29 2.39 4.65
N GLN A 79 15.92 1.46 3.94
CA GLN A 79 15.26 0.23 3.49
C GLN A 79 14.75 -0.62 4.66
N ARG A 80 15.55 -0.77 5.70
CA ARG A 80 15.15 -1.47 6.91
C ARG A 80 13.97 -0.79 7.59
N LEU A 81 14.03 0.52 7.79
CA LEU A 81 12.97 1.30 8.41
C LEU A 81 11.65 1.24 7.63
N GLN A 82 11.71 1.28 6.29
CA GLN A 82 10.53 1.11 5.45
C GLN A 82 9.89 -0.26 5.65
N LYS A 83 10.70 -1.33 5.71
CA LYS A 83 10.21 -2.70 5.95
C LYS A 83 9.58 -2.83 7.34
N GLU A 84 10.22 -2.30 8.37
CA GLU A 84 9.72 -2.33 9.75
C GLU A 84 8.39 -1.57 9.88
N MET A 85 8.31 -0.38 9.32
CA MET A 85 7.09 0.41 9.32
C MET A 85 5.97 -0.26 8.54
N PHE A 86 6.23 -0.73 7.33
CA PHE A 86 5.24 -1.48 6.54
C PHE A 86 4.72 -2.69 7.31
N LYS A 87 5.64 -3.44 7.94
CA LYS A 87 5.26 -4.59 8.77
C LYS A 87 4.32 -4.18 9.89
N ALA A 88 4.67 -3.15 10.65
CA ALA A 88 3.90 -2.71 11.82
C ALA A 88 2.55 -2.08 11.46
N THR A 89 2.49 -1.27 10.39
CA THR A 89 1.30 -0.48 10.06
C THR A 89 0.32 -1.17 9.11
N SER A 90 0.80 -2.11 8.29
CA SER A 90 -0.01 -2.76 7.26
C SER A 90 -0.02 -4.27 7.36
N TRP A 91 1.15 -4.91 7.37
CA TRP A 91 1.25 -6.37 7.30
C TRP A 91 0.71 -7.08 8.55
N ASP A 92 1.22 -6.75 9.73
CA ASP A 92 0.81 -7.41 10.97
C ASP A 92 -0.67 -7.17 11.31
N PRO A 93 -1.23 -5.95 11.17
CA PRO A 93 -2.66 -5.75 11.29
C PRO A 93 -3.49 -6.57 10.30
N ALA A 94 -3.07 -6.65 9.03
CA ALA A 94 -3.76 -7.43 8.02
C ALA A 94 -3.76 -8.93 8.36
N LEU A 95 -2.60 -9.45 8.79
CA LEU A 95 -2.46 -10.85 9.17
C LEU A 95 -3.33 -11.20 10.38
N ARG A 96 -3.35 -10.35 11.42
CA ARG A 96 -4.25 -10.53 12.57
C ARG A 96 -5.72 -10.51 12.14
N TRP A 97 -6.10 -9.57 11.28
CA TRP A 97 -7.46 -9.45 10.77
C TRP A 97 -7.92 -10.70 10.01
N ALA A 98 -7.07 -11.21 9.12
CA ALA A 98 -7.35 -12.40 8.31
C ALA A 98 -7.44 -13.68 9.18
N LYS A 99 -6.48 -13.86 10.10
CA LYS A 99 -6.47 -15.01 11.04
C LYS A 99 -7.71 -15.04 11.94
N ALA A 100 -8.14 -13.90 12.47
CA ALA A 100 -9.35 -13.79 13.28
C ALA A 100 -10.62 -14.20 12.51
N ARG A 101 -10.56 -14.18 11.17
CA ARG A 101 -11.64 -14.60 10.28
C ARG A 101 -11.45 -15.98 9.68
N LYS A 102 -10.46 -16.71 10.20
CA LYS A 102 -10.10 -18.09 9.82
C LYS A 102 -9.67 -18.24 8.35
N PHE A 103 -9.08 -17.18 7.77
CA PHE A 103 -8.48 -17.30 6.44
C PHE A 103 -7.20 -18.13 6.52
N ALA A 104 -6.99 -18.99 5.53
CA ALA A 104 -5.87 -19.91 5.45
C ALA A 104 -5.09 -19.83 4.12
N LEU A 105 -5.72 -19.30 3.05
CA LEU A 105 -5.14 -19.31 1.72
C LEU A 105 -4.16 -18.14 1.51
N PRO A 106 -2.95 -18.37 0.94
CA PRO A 106 -1.95 -17.34 0.67
C PRO A 106 -2.49 -16.13 -0.12
N LEU A 107 -3.29 -16.37 -1.18
CA LEU A 107 -3.89 -15.30 -1.96
C LEU A 107 -4.87 -14.44 -1.13
N SER A 108 -5.58 -15.05 -0.18
CA SER A 108 -6.45 -14.32 0.74
C SER A 108 -5.68 -13.34 1.61
N PHE A 109 -4.55 -13.79 2.18
CA PHE A 109 -3.66 -12.94 2.97
C PHE A 109 -3.09 -11.79 2.13
N LEU A 110 -2.66 -12.06 0.90
CA LEU A 110 -2.13 -11.04 0.00
C LEU A 110 -3.17 -9.96 -0.29
N ILE A 111 -4.41 -10.35 -0.62
CA ILE A 111 -5.50 -9.41 -0.93
C ILE A 111 -5.88 -8.56 0.29
N VAL A 112 -5.91 -9.17 1.47
CA VAL A 112 -6.18 -8.45 2.73
C VAL A 112 -5.04 -7.48 3.04
N ALA A 113 -3.77 -7.90 2.94
CA ALA A 113 -2.61 -7.04 3.17
C ALA A 113 -2.59 -5.84 2.23
N ASP A 114 -2.87 -6.07 0.94
CA ASP A 114 -3.00 -5.01 -0.04
C ASP A 114 -4.15 -4.03 0.26
N SER A 115 -5.22 -4.54 0.86
CA SER A 115 -6.35 -3.70 1.28
C SER A 115 -6.01 -2.81 2.46
N PHE A 116 -5.26 -3.32 3.44
CA PHE A 116 -4.72 -2.52 4.55
C PHE A 116 -3.79 -1.43 4.04
N LEU A 117 -2.95 -1.76 3.05
CA LEU A 117 -2.02 -0.83 2.45
C LEU A 117 -2.73 0.32 1.72
N GLN A 118 -3.71 0.01 0.87
CA GLN A 118 -4.30 0.98 -0.07
C GLN A 118 -5.66 1.51 0.37
N SER A 119 -6.46 0.70 1.05
CA SER A 119 -7.88 0.97 1.28
C SER A 119 -8.27 0.82 2.75
N ASN A 120 -7.34 0.95 3.67
CA ASN A 120 -7.55 0.67 5.09
C ASN A 120 -8.80 1.36 5.66
N GLN A 121 -8.99 2.64 5.37
CA GLN A 121 -10.14 3.42 5.83
C GLN A 121 -11.47 2.92 5.26
N MET A 122 -11.44 2.26 4.10
CA MET A 122 -12.62 1.73 3.43
C MET A 122 -12.86 0.25 3.71
N LEU A 123 -11.89 -0.44 4.34
CA LEU A 123 -11.95 -1.90 4.55
C LEU A 123 -13.24 -2.32 5.23
N SER A 124 -13.63 -1.67 6.32
CA SER A 124 -14.87 -1.98 7.05
C SER A 124 -16.12 -1.83 6.18
N ARG A 125 -16.23 -0.73 5.44
CA ARG A 125 -17.37 -0.47 4.55
C ARG A 125 -17.45 -1.45 3.38
N LEU A 126 -16.31 -1.83 2.82
CA LEU A 126 -16.26 -2.78 1.70
C LEU A 126 -16.59 -4.21 2.16
N THR A 127 -16.11 -4.61 3.34
CA THR A 127 -16.39 -5.94 3.91
C THR A 127 -17.86 -6.13 4.23
N GLN A 128 -18.55 -5.11 4.73
CA GLN A 128 -20.00 -5.16 5.01
C GLN A 128 -20.85 -5.44 3.76
N ARG A 129 -20.33 -5.19 2.57
CA ARG A 129 -21.02 -5.44 1.29
C ARG A 129 -20.87 -6.87 0.78
N VAL A 130 -19.99 -7.67 1.39
CA VAL A 130 -19.80 -9.08 1.03
C VAL A 130 -20.91 -9.92 1.66
N ARG A 131 -21.57 -10.75 0.87
CA ARG A 131 -22.72 -11.55 1.32
C ARG A 131 -22.35 -12.80 2.11
N VAL A 132 -21.09 -13.25 2.05
CA VAL A 132 -20.61 -14.41 2.81
C VAL A 132 -20.28 -13.97 4.24
N ALA A 133 -20.74 -14.73 5.23
CA ALA A 133 -20.53 -14.42 6.64
C ALA A 133 -19.06 -14.62 7.07
N LEU A 134 -18.66 -13.85 8.09
CA LEU A 134 -17.36 -14.01 8.76
C LEU A 134 -17.57 -14.36 10.23
N PRO A 135 -16.71 -15.16 10.84
CA PRO A 135 -15.57 -15.86 10.21
C PRO A 135 -16.03 -16.97 9.25
N VAL A 136 -15.19 -17.27 8.26
CA VAL A 136 -15.50 -18.34 7.30
C VAL A 136 -15.47 -19.72 7.99
N THR A 137 -16.28 -20.64 7.47
CA THR A 137 -16.42 -22.00 8.05
C THR A 137 -15.76 -23.09 7.20
N SER A 138 -15.45 -22.75 5.94
CA SER A 138 -14.80 -23.64 5.00
C SER A 138 -13.86 -22.88 4.04
N GLN A 139 -13.00 -23.63 3.37
CA GLN A 139 -12.15 -23.03 2.30
C GLN A 139 -13.00 -22.51 1.13
N ALA A 140 -14.16 -23.15 0.85
CA ALA A 140 -15.08 -22.66 -0.17
C ALA A 140 -15.68 -21.30 0.22
N ASP A 141 -16.06 -21.11 1.50
CA ASP A 141 -16.53 -19.81 2.00
C ASP A 141 -15.44 -18.75 1.91
N GLU A 142 -14.20 -19.10 2.24
CA GLU A 142 -13.05 -18.19 2.11
C GLU A 142 -12.88 -17.75 0.66
N LYS A 143 -12.86 -18.68 -0.30
CA LYS A 143 -12.76 -18.37 -1.73
C LYS A 143 -13.90 -17.50 -2.21
N ASN A 144 -15.13 -17.80 -1.78
CA ASN A 144 -16.33 -17.02 -2.14
C ASN A 144 -16.27 -15.61 -1.56
N TRP A 145 -15.87 -15.49 -0.28
CA TRP A 145 -15.73 -14.21 0.39
C TRP A 145 -14.68 -13.34 -0.30
N VAL A 146 -13.48 -13.87 -0.51
CA VAL A 146 -12.35 -13.14 -1.11
C VAL A 146 -12.66 -12.72 -2.54
N THR A 147 -13.31 -13.58 -3.31
CA THR A 147 -13.77 -13.26 -4.68
C THR A 147 -14.77 -12.10 -4.66
N GLY A 148 -15.79 -12.19 -3.80
CA GLY A 148 -16.81 -11.14 -3.65
C GLY A 148 -16.21 -9.82 -3.21
N TYR A 149 -15.34 -9.85 -2.20
CA TYR A 149 -14.63 -8.68 -1.70
C TYR A 149 -13.78 -8.01 -2.78
N THR A 150 -13.00 -8.81 -3.52
CA THR A 150 -12.11 -8.28 -4.57
C THR A 150 -12.91 -7.60 -5.69
N LYS A 151 -14.05 -8.17 -6.10
CA LYS A 151 -14.95 -7.55 -7.07
C LYS A 151 -15.54 -6.23 -6.57
N ILE A 152 -15.98 -6.19 -5.31
CA ILE A 152 -16.54 -4.98 -4.68
C ILE A 152 -15.48 -3.88 -4.61
N ARG A 153 -14.26 -4.23 -4.17
CA ARG A 153 -13.15 -3.29 -4.09
C ARG A 153 -12.73 -2.78 -5.46
N ASN A 154 -12.68 -3.64 -6.48
CA ASN A 154 -12.38 -3.25 -7.86
C ASN A 154 -13.41 -2.24 -8.41
N ALA A 155 -14.69 -2.51 -8.19
CA ALA A 155 -15.75 -1.60 -8.61
C ALA A 155 -15.66 -0.24 -7.87
N TRP A 156 -15.38 -0.27 -6.57
CA TRP A 156 -15.18 0.95 -5.78
C TRP A 156 -13.98 1.77 -6.26
N LEU A 157 -12.83 1.14 -6.52
CA LEU A 157 -11.64 1.83 -7.03
C LEU A 157 -11.95 2.52 -8.36
N LYS A 158 -12.59 1.82 -9.30
CA LYS A 158 -12.97 2.38 -10.62
C LYS A 158 -13.92 3.56 -10.49
N ALA A 159 -14.90 3.46 -9.60
CA ALA A 159 -15.89 4.51 -9.37
C ALA A 159 -15.31 5.77 -8.68
N ALA A 160 -14.23 5.63 -7.92
CA ALA A 160 -13.61 6.75 -7.21
C ALA A 160 -12.87 7.74 -8.14
N GLY A 161 -12.54 7.32 -9.37
CA GLY A 161 -11.86 8.16 -10.34
C GLY A 161 -10.38 8.43 -10.03
N GLY A 162 -9.73 9.23 -10.86
CA GLY A 162 -8.36 9.72 -10.67
C GLY A 162 -7.33 8.66 -10.33
N ALA A 163 -6.47 8.93 -9.37
CA ALA A 163 -5.40 8.03 -8.92
C ALA A 163 -5.94 6.71 -8.34
N MET A 164 -7.13 6.72 -7.73
CA MET A 164 -7.76 5.52 -7.20
C MET A 164 -8.17 4.58 -8.34
N ALA A 165 -8.82 5.10 -9.38
CA ALA A 165 -9.17 4.30 -10.55
C ALA A 165 -7.91 3.77 -11.26
N ALA A 166 -6.86 4.57 -11.37
CA ALA A 166 -5.58 4.15 -11.94
C ALA A 166 -4.95 2.97 -11.16
N SER A 167 -5.27 2.80 -9.88
CA SER A 167 -4.76 1.72 -9.04
C SER A 167 -5.59 0.42 -9.11
N SER A 168 -6.68 0.38 -9.89
CA SER A 168 -7.53 -0.81 -10.05
C SER A 168 -6.79 -2.02 -10.67
N TYR A 169 -5.64 -1.80 -11.35
CA TYR A 169 -4.78 -2.87 -11.85
C TYR A 169 -4.41 -3.90 -10.77
N ARG A 170 -4.34 -3.48 -9.51
CA ARG A 170 -4.05 -4.36 -8.36
C ARG A 170 -5.15 -5.39 -8.18
N THR A 171 -6.39 -4.93 -8.05
CA THR A 171 -7.55 -5.82 -7.90
C THR A 171 -7.83 -6.62 -9.15
N GLU A 172 -7.57 -6.09 -10.34
CA GLU A 172 -7.64 -6.84 -11.60
C GLU A 172 -6.62 -7.98 -11.65
N CYS A 173 -5.40 -7.74 -11.15
CA CYS A 173 -4.40 -8.79 -11.00
C CYS A 173 -4.91 -9.90 -10.08
N TYR A 174 -5.47 -9.57 -8.92
CA TYR A 174 -6.02 -10.57 -8.00
C TYR A 174 -7.21 -11.33 -8.60
N LEU A 175 -8.09 -10.66 -9.34
CA LEU A 175 -9.19 -11.34 -10.05
C LEU A 175 -8.68 -12.34 -11.09
N ARG A 176 -7.56 -12.05 -11.77
CA ARG A 176 -6.92 -13.03 -12.68
C ARG A 176 -6.33 -14.23 -11.93
N LEU A 177 -5.70 -14.03 -10.76
CA LEU A 177 -5.21 -15.12 -9.91
C LEU A 177 -6.36 -16.00 -9.43
N ILE A 178 -7.46 -15.40 -8.97
CA ILE A 178 -8.69 -16.09 -8.56
C ILE A 178 -9.27 -16.91 -9.72
N ALA A 179 -9.39 -16.31 -10.91
CA ALA A 179 -9.98 -16.96 -12.08
C ALA A 179 -9.21 -18.21 -12.54
N ARG A 180 -7.88 -18.22 -12.40
CA ARG A 180 -7.05 -19.38 -12.70
C ARG A 180 -6.84 -20.35 -11.52
N GLY A 181 -7.47 -20.07 -10.38
CA GLY A 181 -7.42 -20.94 -9.21
C GLY A 181 -6.10 -20.93 -8.45
N ASP A 182 -5.23 -19.93 -8.64
CA ASP A 182 -3.91 -19.84 -8.02
C ASP A 182 -3.98 -19.30 -6.58
N TRP A 183 -4.69 -20.04 -5.73
CA TRP A 183 -4.94 -19.66 -4.34
C TRP A 183 -3.70 -19.79 -3.46
N ASP A 184 -2.80 -20.68 -3.81
CA ASP A 184 -1.56 -20.97 -3.09
C ASP A 184 -0.37 -20.13 -3.60
N LEU A 185 -0.61 -19.23 -4.56
CA LEU A 185 0.40 -18.37 -5.17
C LEU A 185 1.61 -19.18 -5.67
N THR A 186 1.34 -20.19 -6.49
CA THR A 186 2.36 -21.08 -7.03
C THR A 186 3.02 -20.56 -8.31
N SER A 187 2.39 -19.58 -8.95
CA SER A 187 2.87 -18.97 -10.20
C SER A 187 3.27 -17.51 -9.96
N ASP A 188 4.24 -17.02 -10.75
CA ASP A 188 4.63 -15.62 -10.72
C ASP A 188 3.44 -14.68 -10.91
N VAL A 189 3.45 -13.59 -10.18
CA VAL A 189 2.44 -12.54 -10.28
C VAL A 189 2.88 -11.49 -11.28
N VAL A 190 2.05 -11.22 -12.29
CA VAL A 190 2.27 -10.09 -13.20
C VAL A 190 1.34 -8.97 -12.81
N MET A 191 1.89 -7.88 -12.27
CA MET A 191 1.14 -6.71 -11.83
C MET A 191 1.67 -5.44 -12.50
N ASN A 192 0.79 -4.72 -13.18
CA ASN A 192 1.15 -3.50 -13.93
C ASN A 192 2.36 -3.68 -14.87
N GLY A 193 2.41 -4.81 -15.58
CA GLY A 193 3.50 -5.14 -16.50
C GLY A 193 4.78 -5.66 -15.84
N ASN A 194 4.87 -5.62 -14.52
CA ASN A 194 6.04 -6.15 -13.79
C ASN A 194 5.79 -7.59 -13.34
N ARG A 195 6.74 -8.46 -13.63
CA ARG A 195 6.76 -9.83 -13.13
C ARG A 195 7.36 -9.84 -11.73
N ILE A 196 6.61 -10.37 -10.77
CA ILE A 196 7.03 -10.55 -9.38
C ILE A 196 7.22 -12.05 -9.17
N PRO A 197 8.46 -12.54 -9.08
CA PRO A 197 8.72 -13.93 -8.78
C PRO A 197 8.26 -14.22 -7.35
N LEU A 198 7.50 -15.31 -7.16
CA LEU A 198 7.04 -15.74 -5.84
C LEU A 198 7.97 -16.80 -5.21
N ARG A 199 8.92 -17.31 -5.98
CA ARG A 199 9.95 -18.22 -5.51
C ARG A 199 11.30 -17.61 -5.88
N GLU A 200 11.99 -17.06 -4.89
CA GLU A 200 13.44 -16.98 -4.94
C GLU A 200 13.96 -18.28 -4.36
N ALA A 201 14.91 -18.85 -5.10
CA ALA A 201 15.55 -20.12 -4.75
C ALA A 201 16.33 -20.00 -3.43
#